data_ad931110d9e4b0928770961ddbdc0b48
#
_entry.id   ad931110d9e4b0928770961ddbdc0b48
#
_cell.length_a   1.000
_cell.length_b   1.000
_cell.length_c   1.000
_cell.angle_alpha   90.00
_cell.angle_beta   90.00
_cell.angle_gamma   90.00
#
_symmetry.space_group_name_H-M   'P 1'
#
loop_
_entity.id
_entity.type
_entity.pdbx_description
1 polymer ?
#
loop_
_entity_poly.entity_id
_entity_poly.type
_entity_poly.pdbx_seq_one_letter_code
_entity_poly.pdbx_strand_id
1 'polypeptide(L)'
;MAPDPSPLATPPGRLVGPTSAALRSFTLAEGIVLLVLGILSLIFPVVASVWVTAVVAVTFLVGGIIGWINGLTRSPRLSGSIAFWRLVVATLFLVAGLWMIRQLAGGPAAAATQVASLALAIGVVFLAEGLVSLLVALTHRQVKGWGWGLANGIVTLVLGLLILTMKELSLLWVLGTLVGISFLFSGIDLLTFSASFHPEAE
;
A
#
# COMPACT_ATOMS: atom_id res chain seq x y z
N MET A 1 -13.76 46.23 49.41
CA MET A 1 -14.44 44.99 48.97
C MET A 1 -13.69 44.54 47.70
N ALA A 2 -12.72 43.64 47.89
CA ALA A 2 -11.86 43.13 46.80
C ALA A 2 -12.65 42.03 46.07
N PRO A 3 -12.58 41.93 44.72
CA PRO A 3 -13.22 40.84 43.97
C PRO A 3 -12.46 39.53 44.20
N ASP A 4 -13.22 38.50 44.49
CA ASP A 4 -12.86 37.10 44.67
C ASP A 4 -12.11 36.58 43.42
N PRO A 5 -10.92 35.96 43.57
CA PRO A 5 -10.22 35.36 42.43
C PRO A 5 -10.99 34.14 41.98
N SER A 6 -11.56 34.20 40.76
CA SER A 6 -12.19 33.07 40.10
C SER A 6 -11.28 31.82 40.15
N PRO A 7 -11.83 30.63 40.44
CA PRO A 7 -11.05 29.40 40.45
C PRO A 7 -10.45 29.19 39.06
N LEU A 8 -9.11 29.14 39.02
CA LEU A 8 -8.32 28.79 37.82
C LEU A 8 -8.90 27.53 37.20
N ALA A 9 -9.40 27.68 35.98
CA ALA A 9 -9.82 26.57 35.19
C ALA A 9 -8.66 25.57 35.14
N THR A 10 -8.84 24.40 35.72
CA THR A 10 -7.92 23.27 35.57
C THR A 10 -7.69 23.06 34.08
N PRO A 11 -6.43 23.07 33.61
CA PRO A 11 -6.16 22.77 32.20
C PRO A 11 -6.78 21.41 31.88
N PRO A 12 -7.42 21.24 30.70
CA PRO A 12 -8.01 19.97 30.32
C PRO A 12 -6.95 18.91 30.47
N GLY A 13 -7.21 17.94 31.36
CA GLY A 13 -6.28 16.88 31.71
C GLY A 13 -5.72 16.27 30.44
N ARG A 14 -4.41 16.39 30.30
CA ARG A 14 -3.66 15.74 29.22
C ARG A 14 -3.98 14.25 29.31
N LEU A 15 -4.74 13.76 28.35
CA LEU A 15 -5.00 12.33 28.19
C LEU A 15 -3.69 11.66 27.74
N VAL A 16 -2.64 11.78 28.55
CA VAL A 16 -1.41 11.02 28.43
C VAL A 16 -1.66 9.73 29.19
N GLY A 17 -2.30 8.80 28.49
CA GLY A 17 -2.66 7.51 29.03
C GLY A 17 -1.96 6.40 28.28
N PRO A 18 -2.32 5.14 28.55
CA PRO A 18 -1.71 3.90 28.06
C PRO A 18 -1.62 3.78 26.53
N THR A 19 -2.16 4.74 25.77
CA THR A 19 -2.20 4.76 24.31
C THR A 19 -0.82 4.89 23.68
N SER A 20 0.13 5.61 24.25
CA SER A 20 1.47 5.79 23.66
C SER A 20 2.32 4.51 23.79
N ALA A 21 2.29 3.85 24.92
CA ALA A 21 2.99 2.58 25.14
C ALA A 21 2.35 1.44 24.30
N ALA A 22 1.02 1.41 24.20
CA ALA A 22 0.31 0.45 23.36
C ALA A 22 0.60 0.67 21.87
N LEU A 23 0.62 1.91 21.40
CA LEU A 23 0.98 2.24 20.03
C LEU A 23 2.42 1.84 19.70
N ARG A 24 3.36 2.11 20.60
CA ARG A 24 4.75 1.71 20.44
C ARG A 24 4.92 0.20 20.34
N SER A 25 4.30 -0.56 21.25
CA SER A 25 4.40 -2.02 21.22
C SER A 25 3.75 -2.62 19.98
N PHE A 26 2.63 -2.04 19.51
CA PHE A 26 1.97 -2.44 18.27
C PHE A 26 2.86 -2.18 17.04
N THR A 27 3.41 -0.97 16.90
CA THR A 27 4.32 -0.60 15.78
C THR A 27 5.60 -1.45 15.78
N LEU A 28 6.13 -1.77 16.97
CA LEU A 28 7.29 -2.66 17.11
C LEU A 28 6.97 -4.08 16.62
N ALA A 29 5.85 -4.64 17.07
CA ALA A 29 5.40 -5.97 16.65
C ALA A 29 5.15 -6.03 15.14
N GLU A 30 4.47 -5.02 14.59
CA GLU A 30 4.21 -4.89 13.15
C GLU A 30 5.52 -4.81 12.36
N GLY A 31 6.48 -3.97 12.79
CA GLY A 31 7.80 -3.85 12.17
C GLY A 31 8.57 -5.16 12.12
N ILE A 32 8.57 -5.92 13.24
CA ILE A 32 9.20 -7.25 13.31
C ILE A 32 8.51 -8.24 12.36
N VAL A 33 7.18 -8.26 12.35
CA VAL A 33 6.41 -9.14 11.45
C VAL A 33 6.73 -8.83 10.00
N LEU A 34 6.77 -7.55 9.60
CA LEU A 34 7.12 -7.15 8.23
C LEU A 34 8.55 -7.54 7.87
N LEU A 35 9.52 -7.40 8.79
CA LEU A 35 10.89 -7.86 8.53
C LEU A 35 10.95 -9.37 8.30
N VAL A 36 10.29 -10.16 9.13
CA VAL A 36 10.25 -11.63 8.98
C VAL A 36 9.58 -12.00 7.66
N LEU A 37 8.44 -11.40 7.33
CA LEU A 37 7.75 -11.62 6.06
C LEU A 37 8.60 -11.18 4.86
N GLY A 38 9.33 -10.07 4.98
CA GLY A 38 10.24 -9.59 3.95
C GLY A 38 11.37 -10.58 3.68
N ILE A 39 12.02 -11.10 4.72
CA ILE A 39 13.06 -12.13 4.60
C ILE A 39 12.49 -13.41 3.98
N LEU A 40 11.36 -13.89 4.45
CA LEU A 40 10.70 -15.07 3.90
C LEU A 40 10.32 -14.90 2.43
N SER A 41 9.86 -13.70 2.04
CA SER A 41 9.53 -13.37 0.64
C SER A 41 10.77 -13.39 -0.25
N LEU A 42 11.94 -12.98 0.26
CA LEU A 42 13.19 -13.05 -0.50
C LEU A 42 13.73 -14.48 -0.63
N ILE A 43 13.48 -15.34 0.37
CA ILE A 43 13.89 -16.76 0.33
C ILE A 43 12.95 -17.56 -0.57
N PHE A 44 11.65 -17.28 -0.54
CA PHE A 44 10.60 -17.97 -1.29
C PHE A 44 9.78 -17.03 -2.19
N PRO A 45 10.40 -16.37 -3.18
CA PRO A 45 9.73 -15.29 -3.94
C PRO A 45 8.51 -15.77 -4.73
N VAL A 46 8.55 -16.98 -5.27
CA VAL A 46 7.39 -17.56 -6.01
C VAL A 46 6.19 -17.77 -5.07
N VAL A 47 6.43 -18.27 -3.86
CA VAL A 47 5.36 -18.46 -2.87
C VAL A 47 4.81 -17.09 -2.44
N ALA A 48 5.68 -16.14 -2.17
CA ALA A 48 5.31 -14.78 -1.80
C ALA A 48 4.47 -14.10 -2.90
N SER A 49 4.81 -14.27 -4.18
CA SER A 49 4.05 -13.70 -5.30
C SER A 49 2.63 -14.27 -5.39
N VAL A 50 2.45 -15.56 -5.17
CA VAL A 50 1.11 -16.19 -5.14
C VAL A 50 0.30 -15.67 -3.97
N TRP A 51 0.88 -15.59 -2.76
CA TRP A 51 0.20 -15.04 -1.59
C TRP A 51 -0.23 -13.59 -1.77
N VAL A 52 0.66 -12.74 -2.29
CA VAL A 52 0.32 -11.34 -2.56
C VAL A 52 -0.79 -11.24 -3.61
N THR A 53 -0.72 -12.04 -4.67
CA THR A 53 -1.78 -12.09 -5.67
C THR A 53 -3.12 -12.50 -5.05
N ALA A 54 -3.12 -13.47 -4.12
CA ALA A 54 -4.32 -13.87 -3.39
C ALA A 54 -4.87 -12.73 -2.51
N VAL A 55 -3.99 -12.02 -1.79
CA VAL A 55 -4.38 -10.85 -0.98
C VAL A 55 -4.99 -9.76 -1.87
N VAL A 56 -4.38 -9.45 -3.01
CA VAL A 56 -4.92 -8.47 -3.97
C VAL A 56 -6.28 -8.92 -4.49
N ALA A 57 -6.45 -10.20 -4.83
CA ALA A 57 -7.73 -10.74 -5.31
C ALA A 57 -8.84 -10.58 -4.25
N VAL A 58 -8.56 -10.92 -2.99
CA VAL A 58 -9.49 -10.75 -1.87
C VAL A 58 -9.79 -9.26 -1.63
N THR A 59 -8.78 -8.40 -1.68
CA THR A 59 -8.94 -6.95 -1.51
C THR A 59 -9.84 -6.37 -2.59
N PHE A 60 -9.68 -6.78 -3.84
CA PHE A 60 -10.55 -6.37 -4.94
C PHE A 60 -11.99 -6.85 -4.75
N LEU A 61 -12.18 -8.10 -4.31
CA LEU A 61 -13.50 -8.64 -4.06
C LEU A 61 -14.21 -7.89 -2.92
N VAL A 62 -13.54 -7.73 -1.78
CA VAL A 62 -14.07 -7.00 -0.61
C VAL A 62 -14.30 -5.53 -0.95
N GLY A 63 -13.34 -4.87 -1.60
CA GLY A 63 -13.45 -3.49 -2.05
C GLY A 63 -14.63 -3.28 -3.02
N GLY A 64 -14.84 -4.20 -3.94
CA GLY A 64 -15.98 -4.21 -4.84
C GLY A 64 -17.31 -4.36 -4.11
N ILE A 65 -17.42 -5.29 -3.13
CA ILE A 65 -18.63 -5.46 -2.30
C ILE A 65 -18.92 -4.18 -1.51
N ILE A 66 -17.93 -3.65 -0.80
CA ILE A 66 -18.08 -2.41 -0.03
C ILE A 66 -18.43 -1.23 -0.95
N GLY A 67 -17.79 -1.15 -2.12
CA GLY A 67 -18.07 -0.13 -3.13
C GLY A 67 -19.52 -0.17 -3.61
N TRP A 68 -20.07 -1.36 -3.83
CA TRP A 68 -21.48 -1.57 -4.20
C TRP A 68 -22.41 -1.15 -3.07
N ILE A 69 -22.19 -1.62 -1.84
CA ILE A 69 -22.99 -1.26 -0.67
C ILE A 69 -23.00 0.27 -0.48
N ASN A 70 -21.83 0.91 -0.51
CA ASN A 70 -21.71 2.35 -0.37
C ASN A 70 -22.32 3.12 -1.56
N GLY A 71 -22.24 2.58 -2.77
CA GLY A 71 -22.84 3.15 -3.96
C GLY A 71 -24.37 3.17 -3.84
N LEU A 72 -24.97 2.09 -3.40
CA LEU A 72 -26.43 1.98 -3.22
C LEU A 72 -26.93 2.83 -2.04
N THR A 73 -26.24 2.84 -0.91
CA THR A 73 -26.69 3.54 0.31
C THR A 73 -26.50 5.06 0.23
N ARG A 74 -25.49 5.54 -0.49
CA ARG A 74 -25.18 6.98 -0.62
C ARG A 74 -25.65 7.62 -1.93
N SER A 75 -26.21 6.84 -2.86
CA SER A 75 -26.70 7.30 -4.17
C SER A 75 -27.68 8.50 -4.09
N PRO A 76 -28.60 8.60 -3.11
CA PRO A 76 -29.54 9.73 -3.05
C PRO A 76 -28.89 11.09 -2.77
N ARG A 77 -27.64 11.12 -2.30
CA ARG A 77 -26.93 12.34 -1.90
C ARG A 77 -25.86 12.81 -2.89
N LEU A 78 -25.61 12.03 -3.96
CA LEU A 78 -24.57 12.29 -4.94
C LEU A 78 -25.17 12.62 -6.30
N SER A 79 -24.46 13.44 -7.11
CA SER A 79 -24.79 13.62 -8.52
C SER A 79 -24.85 12.27 -9.22
N GLY A 80 -25.87 12.04 -10.06
CA GLY A 80 -26.09 10.76 -10.75
C GLY A 80 -24.87 10.25 -11.51
N SER A 81 -24.08 11.15 -12.10
CA SER A 81 -22.82 10.80 -12.79
C SER A 81 -21.78 10.20 -11.82
N ILE A 82 -21.61 10.78 -10.64
CA ILE A 82 -20.65 10.28 -9.64
C ILE A 82 -21.10 8.91 -9.09
N ALA A 83 -22.38 8.75 -8.83
CA ALA A 83 -22.94 7.47 -8.38
C ALA A 83 -22.75 6.38 -9.44
N PHE A 84 -22.98 6.70 -10.72
CA PHE A 84 -22.75 5.77 -11.84
C PHE A 84 -21.28 5.31 -11.91
N TRP A 85 -20.33 6.25 -11.92
CA TRP A 85 -18.91 5.90 -12.00
C TRP A 85 -18.43 5.09 -10.81
N ARG A 86 -18.94 5.34 -9.61
CA ARG A 86 -18.63 4.53 -8.42
C ARG A 86 -19.12 3.09 -8.54
N LEU A 87 -20.32 2.89 -9.06
CA LEU A 87 -20.86 1.55 -9.31
C LEU A 87 -20.08 0.82 -10.40
N VAL A 88 -19.68 1.51 -11.46
CA VAL A 88 -18.83 0.95 -12.53
C VAL A 88 -17.51 0.46 -11.94
N VAL A 89 -16.81 1.29 -11.17
CA VAL A 89 -15.54 0.92 -10.53
C VAL A 89 -15.73 -0.24 -9.54
N ALA A 90 -16.78 -0.20 -8.72
CA ALA A 90 -17.09 -1.29 -7.79
C ALA A 90 -17.36 -2.62 -8.51
N THR A 91 -18.07 -2.57 -9.65
CA THR A 91 -18.32 -3.76 -10.49
C THR A 91 -17.03 -4.29 -11.10
N LEU A 92 -16.15 -3.41 -11.60
CA LEU A 92 -14.86 -3.82 -12.12
C LEU A 92 -14.01 -4.51 -11.04
N PHE A 93 -14.01 -4.01 -9.81
CA PHE A 93 -13.30 -4.63 -8.70
C PHE A 93 -13.89 -6.00 -8.34
N LEU A 94 -15.23 -6.15 -8.32
CA LEU A 94 -15.87 -7.44 -8.09
C LEU A 94 -15.49 -8.46 -9.16
N VAL A 95 -15.60 -8.07 -10.42
CA VAL A 95 -15.30 -8.96 -11.57
C VAL A 95 -13.82 -9.33 -11.55
N ALA A 96 -12.92 -8.38 -11.35
CA ALA A 96 -11.49 -8.64 -11.28
C ALA A 96 -11.14 -9.55 -10.10
N GLY A 97 -11.65 -9.26 -8.90
CA GLY A 97 -11.40 -10.09 -7.72
C GLY A 97 -11.90 -11.52 -7.88
N LEU A 98 -13.11 -11.69 -8.39
CA LEU A 98 -13.68 -13.03 -8.65
C LEU A 98 -12.89 -13.78 -9.71
N TRP A 99 -12.50 -13.10 -10.81
CA TRP A 99 -11.67 -13.68 -11.85
C TRP A 99 -10.32 -14.14 -11.29
N MET A 100 -9.63 -13.31 -10.53
CA MET A 100 -8.33 -13.63 -9.92
C MET A 100 -8.45 -14.85 -8.98
N ILE A 101 -9.47 -14.91 -8.12
CA ILE A 101 -9.70 -16.06 -7.23
C ILE A 101 -9.92 -17.35 -8.02
N ARG A 102 -10.72 -17.29 -9.09
CA ARG A 102 -10.94 -18.46 -9.95
C ARG A 102 -9.67 -18.96 -10.62
N GLN A 103 -8.81 -18.06 -11.09
CA GLN A 103 -7.53 -18.41 -11.68
C GLN A 103 -6.58 -19.05 -10.65
N LEU A 104 -6.50 -18.47 -9.43
CA LEU A 104 -5.69 -19.05 -8.36
C LEU A 104 -6.17 -20.44 -7.94
N ALA A 105 -7.47 -20.71 -7.99
CA ALA A 105 -8.06 -22.02 -7.70
C ALA A 105 -7.93 -23.01 -8.85
N GLY A 106 -7.60 -22.57 -10.06
CA GLY A 106 -7.51 -23.37 -11.28
C GLY A 106 -6.27 -24.27 -11.40
N GLY A 107 -5.42 -24.31 -10.35
CA GLY A 107 -4.20 -25.09 -10.31
C GLY A 107 -2.91 -24.26 -10.57
N PRO A 108 -1.73 -24.90 -10.48
CA PRO A 108 -0.46 -24.17 -10.51
C PRO A 108 -0.21 -23.36 -11.80
N ALA A 109 -0.59 -23.87 -12.95
CA ALA A 109 -0.42 -23.18 -14.23
C ALA A 109 -1.31 -21.92 -14.32
N ALA A 110 -2.59 -22.03 -13.94
CA ALA A 110 -3.50 -20.89 -13.93
C ALA A 110 -3.07 -19.85 -12.89
N ALA A 111 -2.63 -20.28 -11.72
CA ALA A 111 -2.08 -19.38 -10.70
C ALA A 111 -0.82 -18.64 -11.20
N ALA A 112 0.08 -19.33 -11.88
CA ALA A 112 1.28 -18.71 -12.46
C ALA A 112 0.91 -17.62 -13.50
N THR A 113 -0.02 -17.92 -14.41
CA THR A 113 -0.51 -16.94 -15.39
C THR A 113 -1.17 -15.74 -14.72
N GLN A 114 -1.91 -15.95 -13.62
CA GLN A 114 -2.53 -14.85 -12.88
C GLN A 114 -1.50 -13.97 -12.18
N VAL A 115 -0.47 -14.56 -11.55
CA VAL A 115 0.64 -13.82 -10.95
C VAL A 115 1.38 -13.02 -12.02
N ALA A 116 1.68 -13.61 -13.17
CA ALA A 116 2.31 -12.94 -14.30
C ALA A 116 1.47 -11.76 -14.80
N SER A 117 0.16 -11.93 -14.93
CA SER A 117 -0.76 -10.86 -15.34
C SER A 117 -0.76 -9.69 -14.34
N LEU A 118 -0.74 -9.98 -13.04
CA LEU A 118 -0.63 -8.94 -12.00
C LEU A 118 0.72 -8.22 -12.07
N ALA A 119 1.80 -8.98 -12.26
CA ALA A 119 3.14 -8.39 -12.39
C ALA A 119 3.23 -7.47 -13.62
N LEU A 120 2.66 -7.86 -14.75
CA LEU A 120 2.59 -7.01 -15.96
C LEU A 120 1.76 -5.74 -15.71
N ALA A 121 0.62 -5.85 -15.00
CA ALA A 121 -0.17 -4.67 -14.62
C ALA A 121 0.65 -3.70 -13.75
N ILE A 122 1.42 -4.22 -12.78
CA ILE A 122 2.34 -3.42 -11.96
C ILE A 122 3.42 -2.78 -12.85
N GLY A 123 3.97 -3.50 -13.82
CA GLY A 123 4.94 -2.98 -14.78
C GLY A 123 4.40 -1.77 -15.57
N VAL A 124 3.15 -1.83 -16.02
CA VAL A 124 2.47 -0.70 -16.69
C VAL A 124 2.32 0.50 -15.75
N VAL A 125 1.93 0.24 -14.49
CA VAL A 125 1.81 1.30 -13.47
C VAL A 125 3.19 1.95 -13.22
N PHE A 126 4.25 1.16 -13.12
CA PHE A 126 5.61 1.68 -12.94
C PHE A 126 6.09 2.52 -14.13
N LEU A 127 5.73 2.14 -15.37
CA LEU A 127 6.01 2.99 -16.53
C LEU A 127 5.29 4.33 -16.44
N ALA A 128 4.01 4.32 -16.11
CA ALA A 128 3.23 5.54 -15.97
C ALA A 128 3.75 6.43 -14.84
N GLU A 129 4.01 5.85 -13.66
CA GLU A 129 4.56 6.55 -12.49
C GLU A 129 5.96 7.10 -12.76
N GLY A 130 6.84 6.29 -13.35
CA GLY A 130 8.19 6.69 -13.72
C GLY A 130 8.19 7.86 -14.72
N LEU A 131 7.31 7.83 -15.72
CA LEU A 131 7.15 8.91 -16.69
C LEU A 131 6.65 10.19 -16.03
N VAL A 132 5.62 10.10 -15.18
CA VAL A 132 5.08 11.25 -14.43
C VAL A 132 6.13 11.84 -13.50
N SER A 133 6.84 11.01 -12.73
CA SER A 133 7.92 11.44 -11.82
C SER A 133 9.04 12.16 -12.59
N LEU A 134 9.40 11.65 -13.76
CA LEU A 134 10.40 12.24 -14.62
C LEU A 134 9.95 13.61 -15.14
N LEU A 135 8.71 13.72 -15.63
CA LEU A 135 8.14 14.98 -16.10
C LEU A 135 8.07 16.02 -14.98
N VAL A 136 7.59 15.62 -13.79
CA VAL A 136 7.52 16.51 -12.62
C VAL A 136 8.91 16.98 -12.20
N ALA A 137 9.90 16.09 -12.12
CA ALA A 137 11.28 16.45 -11.77
C ALA A 137 11.90 17.40 -12.80
N LEU A 138 11.64 17.19 -14.09
CA LEU A 138 12.16 18.05 -15.16
C LEU A 138 11.52 19.44 -15.20
N THR A 139 10.23 19.54 -14.85
CA THR A 139 9.50 20.82 -14.83
C THR A 139 9.78 21.62 -13.55
N HIS A 140 10.09 20.96 -12.44
CA HIS A 140 10.27 21.59 -11.13
C HIS A 140 11.74 21.57 -10.65
N ARG A 141 12.70 21.80 -11.55
CA ARG A 141 14.15 21.79 -11.22
C ARG A 141 14.59 22.78 -10.14
N GLN A 142 13.76 23.78 -9.85
CA GLN A 142 14.05 24.80 -8.83
C GLN A 142 13.77 24.32 -7.41
N VAL A 143 13.05 23.21 -7.24
CA VAL A 143 12.73 22.64 -5.91
C VAL A 143 13.94 21.87 -5.37
N LYS A 144 14.30 22.15 -4.11
CA LYS A 144 15.38 21.43 -3.45
C LYS A 144 15.07 19.93 -3.40
N GLY A 145 15.96 19.11 -3.92
CA GLY A 145 15.75 17.65 -3.97
C GLY A 145 15.17 17.12 -5.30
N TRP A 146 14.97 17.95 -6.32
CA TRP A 146 14.46 17.52 -7.64
C TRP A 146 15.25 16.34 -8.24
N GLY A 147 16.57 16.27 -7.96
CA GLY A 147 17.43 15.18 -8.41
C GLY A 147 17.02 13.81 -7.84
N TRP A 148 16.49 13.73 -6.60
CA TRP A 148 15.92 12.51 -6.06
C TRP A 148 14.65 12.08 -6.82
N GLY A 149 13.77 13.03 -7.15
CA GLY A 149 12.59 12.77 -7.98
C GLY A 149 12.97 12.26 -9.37
N LEU A 150 14.04 12.84 -9.99
CA LEU A 150 14.56 12.39 -11.26
C LEU A 150 15.12 10.97 -11.19
N ALA A 151 15.95 10.68 -10.17
CA ALA A 151 16.53 9.35 -9.98
C ALA A 151 15.43 8.30 -9.74
N ASN A 152 14.46 8.60 -8.86
CA ASN A 152 13.30 7.75 -8.64
C ASN A 152 12.52 7.47 -9.93
N GLY A 153 12.21 8.53 -10.71
CA GLY A 153 11.50 8.40 -11.97
C GLY A 153 12.23 7.51 -12.99
N ILE A 154 13.56 7.66 -13.10
CA ILE A 154 14.39 6.82 -13.98
C ILE A 154 14.35 5.36 -13.50
N VAL A 155 14.59 5.11 -12.21
CA VAL A 155 14.61 3.74 -11.65
C VAL A 155 13.25 3.07 -11.83
N THR A 156 12.15 3.76 -11.50
CA THR A 156 10.79 3.21 -11.63
C THR A 156 10.45 2.91 -13.10
N LEU A 157 10.84 3.78 -14.02
CA LEU A 157 10.63 3.58 -15.46
C LEU A 157 11.43 2.37 -15.99
N VAL A 158 12.69 2.24 -15.59
CA VAL A 158 13.54 1.09 -15.96
C VAL A 158 12.97 -0.22 -15.38
N LEU A 159 12.50 -0.20 -14.13
CA LEU A 159 11.84 -1.37 -13.52
C LEU A 159 10.56 -1.75 -14.28
N GLY A 160 9.72 -0.78 -14.63
CA GLY A 160 8.53 -1.02 -15.43
C GLY A 160 8.85 -1.66 -16.79
N LEU A 161 9.86 -1.14 -17.49
CA LEU A 161 10.31 -1.69 -18.78
C LEU A 161 10.88 -3.09 -18.62
N LEU A 162 11.69 -3.34 -17.59
CA LEU A 162 12.23 -4.67 -17.28
C LEU A 162 11.11 -5.68 -17.06
N ILE A 163 10.11 -5.35 -16.23
CA ILE A 163 8.98 -6.24 -15.94
C ILE A 163 8.23 -6.59 -17.23
N LEU A 164 7.96 -5.62 -18.12
CA LEU A 164 7.22 -5.85 -19.35
C LEU A 164 7.99 -6.69 -20.40
N THR A 165 9.31 -6.76 -20.31
CA THR A 165 10.15 -7.56 -21.21
C THR A 165 10.49 -8.95 -20.68
N MET A 166 10.13 -9.25 -19.42
CA MET A 166 10.44 -10.54 -18.78
C MET A 166 9.47 -11.64 -19.21
N LYS A 167 9.97 -12.89 -19.15
CA LYS A 167 9.14 -14.10 -19.35
C LYS A 167 8.29 -14.36 -18.10
N GLU A 168 7.16 -15.05 -18.27
CA GLU A 168 6.16 -15.33 -17.21
C GLU A 168 6.80 -15.93 -15.92
N LEU A 169 7.68 -16.91 -16.05
CA LEU A 169 8.34 -17.52 -14.88
C LEU A 169 9.23 -16.54 -14.11
N SER A 170 9.90 -15.63 -14.81
CA SER A 170 10.72 -14.59 -14.19
C SER A 170 9.85 -13.55 -13.45
N LEU A 171 8.64 -13.29 -13.96
CA LEU A 171 7.69 -12.36 -13.32
C LEU A 171 7.24 -12.84 -11.93
N LEU A 172 7.06 -14.16 -11.74
CA LEU A 172 6.73 -14.71 -10.44
C LEU A 172 7.82 -14.43 -9.40
N TRP A 173 9.06 -14.62 -9.82
CA TRP A 173 10.21 -14.35 -8.95
C TRP A 173 10.37 -12.85 -8.65
N VAL A 174 10.25 -12.02 -9.66
CA VAL A 174 10.39 -10.55 -9.54
C VAL A 174 9.32 -9.98 -8.63
N LEU A 175 8.05 -10.37 -8.80
CA LEU A 175 6.96 -9.87 -7.96
C LEU A 175 7.19 -10.21 -6.48
N GLY A 176 7.55 -11.45 -6.17
CA GLY A 176 7.84 -11.86 -4.80
C GLY A 176 9.04 -11.14 -4.20
N THR A 177 10.09 -10.92 -5.01
CA THR A 177 11.28 -10.17 -4.58
C THR A 177 10.94 -8.69 -4.29
N LEU A 178 10.17 -8.03 -5.15
CA LEU A 178 9.73 -6.65 -4.95
C LEU A 178 8.92 -6.50 -3.65
N VAL A 179 8.01 -7.44 -3.40
CA VAL A 179 7.23 -7.48 -2.16
C VAL A 179 8.14 -7.68 -0.95
N GLY A 180 9.10 -8.59 -1.04
CA GLY A 180 10.08 -8.84 0.03
C GLY A 180 10.88 -7.58 0.37
N ILE A 181 11.38 -6.88 -0.64
CA ILE A 181 12.08 -5.61 -0.48
C ILE A 181 11.17 -4.56 0.17
N SER A 182 9.94 -4.42 -0.30
CA SER A 182 8.97 -3.47 0.27
C SER A 182 8.69 -3.76 1.74
N PHE A 183 8.51 -5.01 2.11
CA PHE A 183 8.27 -5.40 3.51
C PHE A 183 9.49 -5.14 4.40
N LEU A 184 10.72 -5.39 3.89
CA LEU A 184 11.94 -5.07 4.63
C LEU A 184 12.06 -3.57 4.92
N PHE A 185 11.88 -2.73 3.90
CA PHE A 185 11.93 -1.27 4.09
C PHE A 185 10.85 -0.78 5.03
N SER A 186 9.61 -1.24 4.86
CA SER A 186 8.50 -0.88 5.76
C SER A 186 8.74 -1.36 7.20
N GLY A 187 9.30 -2.55 7.38
CA GLY A 187 9.66 -3.07 8.70
C GLY A 187 10.76 -2.25 9.37
N ILE A 188 11.81 -1.86 8.63
CA ILE A 188 12.87 -0.98 9.14
C ILE A 188 12.30 0.39 9.52
N ASP A 189 11.44 0.96 8.68
CA ASP A 189 10.80 2.25 8.91
C ASP A 189 9.96 2.24 10.20
N LEU A 190 9.13 1.22 10.40
CA LEU A 190 8.33 1.07 11.62
C LEU A 190 9.18 0.87 12.88
N LEU A 191 10.29 0.13 12.79
CA LEU A 191 11.21 -0.05 13.91
C LEU A 191 11.93 1.25 14.26
N THR A 192 12.41 2.01 13.26
CA THR A 192 13.06 3.30 13.49
C THR A 192 12.07 4.32 14.05
N PHE A 193 10.84 4.34 13.54
CA PHE A 193 9.77 5.17 14.08
C PHE A 193 9.46 4.80 15.53
N SER A 194 9.30 3.51 15.85
CA SER A 194 9.07 3.04 17.23
C SER A 194 10.22 3.38 18.18
N ALA A 195 11.47 3.38 17.71
CA ALA A 195 12.64 3.74 18.51
C ALA A 195 12.71 5.25 18.79
N SER A 196 12.13 6.08 17.93
CA SER A 196 12.12 7.55 18.12
C SER A 196 11.10 8.04 19.17
N PHE A 197 10.16 7.18 19.58
CA PHE A 197 9.33 7.48 20.75
C PHE A 197 10.14 7.37 22.05
N HIS A 198 10.78 8.47 22.44
CA HIS A 198 11.34 8.59 23.78
C HIS A 198 10.18 8.78 24.77
N PRO A 199 10.06 7.98 25.84
CA PRO A 199 9.27 8.41 26.99
C PRO A 199 10.00 9.65 27.54
N GLU A 200 9.34 10.80 27.50
CA GLU A 200 9.81 11.94 28.30
C GLU A 200 9.89 11.43 29.73
N ALA A 201 11.11 11.37 30.26
CA ALA A 201 11.36 11.04 31.65
C ALA A 201 10.66 12.11 32.51
N GLU A 202 9.72 11.68 33.32
CA GLU A 202 9.14 12.46 34.41
C GLU A 202 10.19 12.71 35.49
#